data_403cbe6a0ac0fd8fae72398f7c9bd93e
#
_entry.id   403cbe6a0ac0fd8fae72398f7c9bd93e
#
_cell.length_a   1.000
_cell.length_b   1.000
_cell.length_c   1.000
_cell.angle_alpha   90.00
_cell.angle_beta   90.00
_cell.angle_gamma   90.00
#
_symmetry.space_group_name_H-M   'P 1'
#
loop_
_entity.id
_entity.type
_entity.pdbx_description
1 polymer ?
#
loop_
_entity_poly.entity_id
_entity_poly.type
_entity_poly.pdbx_seq_one_letter_code
_entity_poly.pdbx_strand_id
1 'polypeptide(L)'
;MKKQIKISDYIKIGSLPTGKYNKITDVKGVRVGHSTIKNDQSHTGVTVVLPSEKNVFTNKLEAAAYVLNGYGKSAGLIQIEELGLLEAPIALTNTLNVGKVLDGMLDYMIDISAQEDVLIYSINIPVLECNDSEINNIRNRAVETEHVLKAIDDACEDFEEGDVGGGTGMKCHGFKGGIGSSSRIINLGGKDYTIGVLVQTNHGACEDFRIDGKKIGKKILEDMEASTLSEKGSVIVIVATDIPMSSRQLKRILKRVDVGLIRNGSYTTHGSGEVFIAFSTANVHPKGEPEFYTGIPHAVPQV
;
A
#
# COMPACT_ATOMS: atom_id res chain seq x y z
N MET A 1 3.83 -24.87 -12.56
CA MET A 1 3.68 -23.43 -12.24
C MET A 1 4.37 -22.63 -13.33
N LYS A 2 3.67 -21.70 -14.01
CA LYS A 2 4.32 -20.77 -14.94
C LYS A 2 5.14 -19.77 -14.12
N LYS A 3 6.44 -19.64 -14.39
CA LYS A 3 7.32 -18.68 -13.73
C LYS A 3 6.73 -17.26 -13.96
N GLN A 4 6.43 -16.54 -12.90
CA GLN A 4 5.97 -15.16 -13.00
C GLN A 4 7.14 -14.32 -13.53
N ILE A 5 6.93 -13.68 -14.67
CA ILE A 5 7.93 -12.80 -15.29
C ILE A 5 7.87 -11.45 -14.58
N LYS A 6 8.96 -11.02 -13.97
CA LYS A 6 9.08 -9.71 -13.34
C LYS A 6 9.87 -8.76 -14.25
N ILE A 7 9.46 -7.51 -14.32
CA ILE A 7 10.19 -6.48 -15.09
C ILE A 7 11.63 -6.33 -14.60
N SER A 8 11.89 -6.54 -13.32
CA SER A 8 13.22 -6.54 -12.71
C SER A 8 14.18 -7.59 -13.27
N ASP A 9 13.65 -8.65 -13.93
CA ASP A 9 14.45 -9.68 -14.58
C ASP A 9 15.10 -9.16 -15.89
N TYR A 10 14.57 -8.06 -16.43
CA TYR A 10 14.96 -7.48 -17.72
C TYR A 10 15.52 -6.07 -17.62
N ILE A 11 15.08 -5.29 -16.64
CA ILE A 11 15.44 -3.87 -16.52
C ILE A 11 15.86 -3.60 -15.07
N LYS A 12 17.07 -3.06 -14.91
CA LYS A 12 17.56 -2.55 -13.63
C LYS A 12 17.09 -1.09 -13.46
N ILE A 13 16.15 -0.86 -12.55
CA ILE A 13 15.65 0.48 -12.24
C ILE A 13 16.42 1.05 -11.05
N GLY A 14 17.12 2.16 -11.30
CA GLY A 14 17.96 2.84 -10.30
C GLY A 14 19.28 2.12 -10.00
N SER A 15 20.07 2.71 -9.10
CA SER A 15 21.42 2.23 -8.75
C SER A 15 21.51 1.63 -7.35
N LEU A 16 20.52 1.85 -6.49
CA LEU A 16 20.53 1.31 -5.13
C LEU A 16 20.25 -0.19 -5.12
N PRO A 17 20.89 -0.96 -4.22
CA PRO A 17 20.61 -2.39 -4.08
C PRO A 17 19.21 -2.63 -3.54
N THR A 18 18.63 -3.75 -3.92
CA THR A 18 17.33 -4.23 -3.39
C THR A 18 17.55 -5.03 -2.11
N GLY A 19 16.50 -5.16 -1.29
CA GLY A 19 16.47 -6.16 -0.24
C GLY A 19 16.30 -7.58 -0.82
N LYS A 20 16.18 -8.56 0.07
CA LYS A 20 16.17 -10.00 -0.25
C LYS A 20 15.05 -10.39 -1.23
N TYR A 21 13.83 -9.86 -1.01
CA TYR A 21 12.66 -10.18 -1.82
C TYR A 21 12.35 -9.09 -2.86
N ASN A 22 13.02 -7.93 -2.76
CA ASN A 22 12.67 -6.70 -3.47
C ASN A 22 11.19 -6.33 -3.25
N LYS A 23 10.73 -6.41 -2.01
CA LYS A 23 9.34 -6.15 -1.58
C LYS A 23 9.30 -5.24 -0.36
N ILE A 24 8.13 -4.69 -0.04
CA ILE A 24 7.91 -3.88 1.18
C ILE A 24 8.29 -4.65 2.45
N THR A 25 8.18 -5.95 2.42
CA THR A 25 8.50 -6.88 3.51
C THR A 25 10.00 -7.06 3.77
N ASP A 26 10.89 -6.50 2.95
CA ASP A 26 12.30 -6.36 3.28
C ASP A 26 12.53 -5.38 4.45
N VAL A 27 11.54 -4.54 4.77
CA VAL A 27 11.50 -3.79 6.04
C VAL A 27 11.10 -4.76 7.15
N LYS A 28 11.99 -4.97 8.08
CA LYS A 28 11.86 -5.98 9.15
C LYS A 28 10.55 -5.84 9.94
N GLY A 29 9.84 -6.95 10.10
CA GLY A 29 8.58 -7.04 10.83
C GLY A 29 7.34 -6.77 9.97
N VAL A 30 7.51 -6.30 8.73
CA VAL A 30 6.42 -6.09 7.79
C VAL A 30 6.05 -7.40 7.10
N ARG A 31 4.76 -7.72 7.06
CA ARG A 31 4.20 -8.86 6.32
C ARG A 31 3.00 -8.42 5.50
N VAL A 32 2.73 -9.12 4.42
CA VAL A 32 1.59 -8.85 3.52
C VAL A 32 0.86 -10.15 3.24
N GLY A 33 -0.47 -10.09 3.30
CA GLY A 33 -1.30 -11.22 2.94
C GLY A 33 -2.49 -10.84 2.08
N HIS A 34 -3.06 -11.84 1.42
CA HIS A 34 -4.12 -11.66 0.43
C HIS A 34 -5.23 -12.66 0.63
N SER A 35 -6.47 -12.19 0.42
CA SER A 35 -7.59 -13.08 0.13
C SER A 35 -8.18 -12.68 -1.21
N THR A 36 -8.12 -13.59 -2.18
CA THR A 36 -8.49 -13.37 -3.57
C THR A 36 -9.82 -14.05 -3.87
N ILE A 37 -10.75 -13.31 -4.47
CA ILE A 37 -12.06 -13.80 -4.89
C ILE A 37 -12.11 -13.77 -6.42
N LYS A 38 -12.10 -14.95 -7.04
CA LYS A 38 -12.21 -15.14 -8.50
C LYS A 38 -13.26 -16.19 -8.81
N ASN A 39 -14.37 -15.74 -9.36
CA ASN A 39 -15.45 -16.59 -9.88
C ASN A 39 -16.15 -15.85 -11.02
N ASP A 40 -17.19 -16.47 -11.60
CA ASP A 40 -17.92 -15.93 -12.75
C ASP A 40 -18.58 -14.55 -12.48
N GLN A 41 -18.75 -14.16 -11.21
CA GLN A 41 -19.45 -12.94 -10.82
C GLN A 41 -18.56 -11.91 -10.14
N SER A 42 -17.40 -12.30 -9.62
CA SER A 42 -16.55 -11.43 -8.82
C SER A 42 -15.07 -11.65 -9.09
N HIS A 43 -14.36 -10.56 -9.33
CA HIS A 43 -12.90 -10.50 -9.48
C HIS A 43 -12.37 -9.39 -8.57
N THR A 44 -12.17 -9.70 -7.31
CA THR A 44 -11.83 -8.71 -6.27
C THR A 44 -11.10 -9.40 -5.10
N GLY A 45 -10.95 -8.71 -3.98
CA GLY A 45 -10.35 -9.28 -2.78
C GLY A 45 -9.92 -8.21 -1.79
N VAL A 46 -9.12 -8.65 -0.84
CA VAL A 46 -8.50 -7.81 0.17
C VAL A 46 -7.01 -8.15 0.31
N THR A 47 -6.21 -7.12 0.46
CA THR A 47 -4.78 -7.21 0.82
C THR A 47 -4.59 -6.55 2.16
N VAL A 48 -3.88 -7.18 3.08
CA VAL A 48 -3.55 -6.60 4.38
C VAL A 48 -2.04 -6.47 4.53
N VAL A 49 -1.59 -5.30 4.97
CA VAL A 49 -0.22 -5.01 5.35
C VAL A 49 -0.14 -4.99 6.87
N LEU A 50 0.55 -5.96 7.45
CA LEU A 50 0.88 -6.01 8.87
C LEU A 50 2.19 -5.26 9.07
N PRO A 51 2.20 -4.09 9.72
CA PRO A 51 3.38 -3.23 9.81
C PRO A 51 4.35 -3.66 10.91
N SER A 52 3.96 -4.59 11.77
CA SER A 52 4.72 -5.09 12.90
C SER A 52 4.27 -6.51 13.26
N GLU A 53 5.15 -7.27 13.91
CA GLU A 53 4.82 -8.54 14.55
C GLU A 53 4.05 -8.35 15.87
N LYS A 54 4.09 -7.14 16.44
CA LYS A 54 3.39 -6.78 17.66
C LYS A 54 2.04 -6.16 17.36
N ASN A 55 1.14 -6.19 18.33
CA ASN A 55 -0.11 -5.44 18.26
C ASN A 55 0.18 -3.94 18.12
N VAL A 56 -0.22 -3.37 16.98
CA VAL A 56 0.07 -1.97 16.63
C VAL A 56 -0.74 -0.99 17.47
N PHE A 57 -1.85 -1.42 18.03
CA PHE A 57 -2.64 -0.59 18.94
C PHE A 57 -1.90 -0.30 20.25
N THR A 58 -1.18 -1.30 20.75
CA THR A 58 -0.36 -1.17 21.97
C THR A 58 1.07 -0.71 21.68
N ASN A 59 1.50 -0.77 20.43
CA ASN A 59 2.84 -0.37 19.97
C ASN A 59 2.72 0.46 18.70
N LYS A 60 2.19 1.68 18.81
CA LYS A 60 1.94 2.55 17.66
C LYS A 60 3.23 2.93 16.93
N LEU A 61 3.14 3.08 15.63
CA LEU A 61 4.27 3.43 14.77
C LEU A 61 4.14 4.88 14.28
N GLU A 62 5.29 5.57 14.15
CA GLU A 62 5.32 6.85 13.42
C GLU A 62 4.82 6.67 12.00
N ALA A 63 3.86 7.49 11.59
CA ALA A 63 3.22 7.40 10.29
C ALA A 63 2.86 8.76 9.71
N ALA A 64 2.57 8.78 8.42
CA ALA A 64 2.01 9.93 7.73
C ALA A 64 1.02 9.46 6.66
N ALA A 65 0.01 10.26 6.41
CA ALA A 65 -0.89 10.14 5.27
C ALA A 65 -0.72 11.33 4.33
N TYR A 66 -0.95 11.10 3.04
CA TYR A 66 -0.96 12.14 2.04
C TYR A 66 -1.97 11.81 0.93
N VAL A 67 -2.92 12.69 0.74
CA VAL A 67 -3.90 12.63 -0.35
C VAL A 67 -3.43 13.59 -1.43
N LEU A 68 -3.01 13.07 -2.58
CA LEU A 68 -2.63 13.88 -3.73
C LEU A 68 -3.86 14.34 -4.49
N ASN A 69 -4.79 13.43 -4.76
CA ASN A 69 -6.12 13.72 -5.30
C ASN A 69 -7.18 12.87 -4.59
N GLY A 70 -8.22 13.51 -4.08
CA GLY A 70 -9.13 12.94 -3.09
C GLY A 70 -10.42 12.33 -3.65
N TYR A 71 -10.49 11.93 -4.91
CA TYR A 71 -11.69 11.28 -5.47
C TYR A 71 -11.77 9.80 -5.06
N GLY A 72 -11.52 9.53 -3.78
CA GLY A 72 -11.51 8.20 -3.17
C GLY A 72 -12.44 8.09 -1.96
N LYS A 73 -12.65 6.87 -1.47
CA LYS A 73 -13.50 6.51 -0.32
C LYS A 73 -12.71 5.85 0.80
N SER A 74 -11.39 6.05 0.79
CA SER A 74 -10.49 5.54 1.84
C SER A 74 -10.88 6.04 3.22
N ALA A 75 -10.72 5.20 4.23
CA ALA A 75 -11.04 5.47 5.63
C ALA A 75 -9.78 5.49 6.50
N GLY A 76 -9.88 6.03 7.74
CA GLY A 76 -8.84 5.93 8.77
C GLY A 76 -7.63 6.84 8.59
N LEU A 77 -7.69 7.85 7.70
CA LEU A 77 -6.56 8.74 7.40
C LEU A 77 -6.46 9.95 8.34
N ILE A 78 -7.60 10.41 8.88
CA ILE A 78 -7.69 11.67 9.65
C ILE A 78 -6.78 11.64 10.87
N GLN A 79 -6.82 10.55 11.64
CA GLN A 79 -6.01 10.39 12.84
C GLN A 79 -4.51 10.29 12.50
N ILE A 80 -4.16 9.57 11.42
CA ILE A 80 -2.77 9.49 10.96
C ILE A 80 -2.26 10.89 10.56
N GLU A 81 -3.09 11.70 9.92
CA GLU A 81 -2.72 13.05 9.50
C GLU A 81 -2.57 14.00 10.69
N GLU A 82 -3.45 13.90 11.68
CA GLU A 82 -3.46 14.76 12.86
C GLU A 82 -2.38 14.37 13.87
N LEU A 83 -2.29 13.08 14.22
CA LEU A 83 -1.40 12.61 15.30
C LEU A 83 -0.06 12.06 14.81
N GLY A 84 0.06 11.73 13.52
CA GLY A 84 1.27 11.15 12.98
C GLY A 84 1.54 9.71 13.40
N LEU A 85 0.54 8.96 13.82
CA LEU A 85 0.65 7.62 14.36
C LEU A 85 -0.21 6.62 13.59
N LEU A 86 0.29 5.40 13.42
CA LEU A 86 -0.44 4.24 12.96
C LEU A 86 -0.76 3.32 14.13
N GLU A 87 -2.03 2.98 14.32
CA GLU A 87 -2.50 2.16 15.45
C GLU A 87 -3.22 0.88 15.05
N ALA A 88 -3.24 0.57 13.76
CA ALA A 88 -3.82 -0.66 13.20
C ALA A 88 -3.07 -1.08 11.94
N PRO A 89 -3.19 -2.34 11.47
CA PRO A 89 -2.76 -2.76 10.14
C PRO A 89 -3.50 -1.99 9.05
N ILE A 90 -2.94 -1.99 7.83
CA ILE A 90 -3.49 -1.28 6.67
C ILE A 90 -4.15 -2.29 5.74
N ALA A 91 -5.40 -2.07 5.37
CA ALA A 91 -6.11 -2.91 4.42
C ALA A 91 -6.33 -2.20 3.07
N LEU A 92 -6.29 -2.96 1.98
CA LEU A 92 -6.53 -2.51 0.61
C LEU A 92 -7.63 -3.37 -0.01
N THR A 93 -8.62 -2.73 -0.64
CA THR A 93 -9.74 -3.43 -1.28
C THR A 93 -10.31 -2.59 -2.43
N ASN A 94 -11.54 -2.88 -2.84
CA ASN A 94 -12.26 -2.05 -3.81
C ASN A 94 -13.18 -1.02 -3.14
N THR A 95 -13.62 -0.05 -3.94
CA THR A 95 -14.40 1.12 -3.49
C THR A 95 -15.65 0.77 -2.67
N LEU A 96 -16.44 -0.23 -3.07
CA LEU A 96 -17.69 -0.54 -2.38
C LEU A 96 -17.53 -1.53 -1.20
N ASN A 97 -16.34 -2.08 -0.99
CA ASN A 97 -16.07 -2.98 0.12
C ASN A 97 -15.36 -2.30 1.31
N VAL A 98 -15.00 -1.02 1.22
CA VAL A 98 -14.30 -0.31 2.31
C VAL A 98 -14.98 -0.51 3.67
N GLY A 99 -16.31 -0.35 3.75
CA GLY A 99 -17.05 -0.52 5.00
C GLY A 99 -16.98 -1.94 5.57
N LYS A 100 -17.13 -2.98 4.72
CA LYS A 100 -17.03 -4.39 5.14
C LYS A 100 -15.62 -4.77 5.61
N VAL A 101 -14.60 -4.29 4.89
CA VAL A 101 -13.21 -4.53 5.27
C VAL A 101 -12.87 -3.80 6.56
N LEU A 102 -13.39 -2.59 6.76
CA LEU A 102 -13.23 -1.85 8.00
C LEU A 102 -13.81 -2.61 9.19
N ASP A 103 -15.02 -3.17 9.04
CA ASP A 103 -15.71 -3.96 10.05
C ASP A 103 -14.90 -5.24 10.41
N GLY A 104 -14.46 -6.00 9.39
CA GLY A 104 -13.64 -7.19 9.63
C GLY A 104 -12.26 -6.88 10.25
N MET A 105 -11.67 -5.76 9.91
CA MET A 105 -10.42 -5.30 10.56
C MET A 105 -10.67 -4.87 12.01
N LEU A 106 -11.83 -4.31 12.31
CA LEU A 106 -12.23 -3.93 13.67
C LEU A 106 -12.40 -5.17 14.54
N ASP A 107 -13.10 -6.20 14.05
CA ASP A 107 -13.24 -7.49 14.73
C ASP A 107 -11.86 -8.07 15.09
N TYR A 108 -10.95 -8.13 14.11
CA TYR A 108 -9.58 -8.61 14.34
C TYR A 108 -8.85 -7.82 15.42
N MET A 109 -8.91 -6.49 15.37
CA MET A 109 -8.20 -5.63 16.32
C MET A 109 -8.75 -5.75 17.75
N ILE A 110 -10.07 -5.92 17.91
CA ILE A 110 -10.71 -6.18 19.18
C ILE A 110 -10.23 -7.50 19.76
N ASP A 111 -10.22 -8.56 18.94
CA ASP A 111 -9.85 -9.91 19.36
C ASP A 111 -8.38 -9.99 19.80
N ILE A 112 -7.45 -9.48 18.99
CA ILE A 112 -6.02 -9.55 19.35
C ILE A 112 -5.69 -8.67 20.56
N SER A 113 -6.39 -7.54 20.74
CA SER A 113 -6.16 -6.67 21.88
C SER A 113 -6.74 -7.27 23.17
N ALA A 114 -7.87 -7.97 23.08
CA ALA A 114 -8.44 -8.70 24.20
C ALA A 114 -7.51 -9.82 24.69
N GLN A 115 -6.75 -10.47 23.81
CA GLN A 115 -5.74 -11.48 24.17
C GLN A 115 -4.55 -10.87 24.97
N GLU A 116 -4.34 -9.56 24.86
CA GLU A 116 -3.34 -8.80 25.62
C GLU A 116 -3.95 -8.08 26.84
N ASP A 117 -5.17 -8.42 27.26
CA ASP A 117 -5.92 -7.73 28.33
C ASP A 117 -6.12 -6.22 28.05
N VAL A 118 -6.21 -5.85 26.77
CA VAL A 118 -6.41 -4.46 26.34
C VAL A 118 -7.80 -4.29 25.74
N LEU A 119 -8.61 -3.42 26.35
CA LEU A 119 -9.92 -3.07 25.81
C LEU A 119 -9.80 -1.90 24.82
N ILE A 120 -10.34 -2.09 23.62
CA ILE A 120 -10.47 -1.05 22.60
C ILE A 120 -11.84 -0.37 22.75
N TYR A 121 -11.83 0.93 22.99
CA TYR A 121 -13.04 1.78 22.99
C TYR A 121 -13.08 2.72 21.78
N SER A 122 -11.93 2.95 21.16
CA SER A 122 -11.77 3.74 19.94
C SER A 122 -10.50 3.30 19.20
N ILE A 123 -10.58 3.17 17.88
CA ILE A 123 -9.45 2.84 17.03
C ILE A 123 -9.68 3.40 15.61
N ASN A 124 -8.62 3.85 14.96
CA ASN A 124 -8.65 4.27 13.57
C ASN A 124 -7.94 3.24 12.70
N ILE A 125 -8.68 2.64 11.78
CA ILE A 125 -8.20 1.58 10.90
C ILE A 125 -8.12 2.12 9.48
N PRO A 126 -6.92 2.19 8.88
CA PRO A 126 -6.79 2.61 7.49
C PRO A 126 -7.24 1.51 6.53
N VAL A 127 -8.28 1.80 5.76
CA VAL A 127 -8.76 0.98 4.65
C VAL A 127 -8.74 1.81 3.38
N LEU A 128 -7.91 1.42 2.42
CA LEU A 128 -7.66 2.15 1.18
C LEU A 128 -8.28 1.40 0.00
N GLU A 129 -8.61 2.12 -1.08
CA GLU A 129 -9.39 1.52 -2.16
C GLU A 129 -8.99 2.01 -3.56
N CYS A 130 -9.20 1.13 -4.53
CA CYS A 130 -9.28 1.48 -5.94
C CYS A 130 -10.55 0.89 -6.54
N ASN A 131 -11.07 1.52 -7.60
CA ASN A 131 -12.31 1.09 -8.24
C ASN A 131 -12.04 -0.02 -9.27
N ASP A 132 -12.52 -1.24 -9.01
CA ASP A 132 -12.33 -2.42 -9.85
C ASP A 132 -13.51 -2.70 -10.81
N SER A 133 -14.46 -1.77 -10.96
CA SER A 133 -15.71 -1.98 -11.69
C SER A 133 -15.57 -2.28 -13.19
N GLU A 134 -14.39 -2.09 -13.78
CA GLU A 134 -14.16 -2.44 -15.18
C GLU A 134 -13.99 -3.94 -15.41
N ILE A 135 -13.55 -4.67 -14.37
CA ILE A 135 -13.33 -6.13 -14.42
C ILE A 135 -14.29 -6.86 -13.48
N ASN A 136 -14.57 -6.26 -12.32
CA ASN A 136 -15.39 -6.84 -11.26
C ASN A 136 -16.83 -6.32 -11.30
N ASN A 137 -17.81 -7.19 -11.01
CA ASN A 137 -19.14 -6.69 -10.65
C ASN A 137 -19.09 -6.11 -9.22
N ILE A 138 -18.63 -4.88 -9.09
CA ILE A 138 -18.36 -4.21 -7.82
C ILE A 138 -19.59 -4.14 -6.90
N ARG A 139 -20.82 -4.16 -7.46
CA ARG A 139 -22.07 -4.11 -6.71
C ARG A 139 -22.35 -5.39 -5.92
N ASN A 140 -21.70 -6.50 -6.25
CA ASN A 140 -21.82 -7.74 -5.47
C ASN A 140 -21.24 -7.59 -4.06
N ARG A 141 -20.30 -6.63 -3.85
CA ARG A 141 -19.66 -6.40 -2.56
C ARG A 141 -19.22 -7.70 -1.91
N ALA A 142 -18.47 -8.51 -2.67
CA ALA A 142 -18.17 -9.91 -2.38
C ALA A 142 -17.17 -10.14 -1.23
N VAL A 143 -16.46 -9.10 -0.77
CA VAL A 143 -15.54 -9.21 0.38
C VAL A 143 -16.36 -9.24 1.67
N GLU A 144 -16.07 -10.22 2.54
CA GLU A 144 -16.67 -10.40 3.86
C GLU A 144 -15.56 -10.47 4.92
N THR A 145 -15.91 -10.45 6.23
CA THR A 145 -14.96 -10.51 7.36
C THR A 145 -14.00 -11.69 7.25
N GLU A 146 -14.49 -12.87 6.84
CA GLU A 146 -13.67 -14.07 6.66
C GLU A 146 -12.52 -13.88 5.67
N HIS A 147 -12.72 -13.07 4.63
CA HIS A 147 -11.67 -12.76 3.66
C HIS A 147 -10.60 -11.85 4.28
N VAL A 148 -11.00 -10.95 5.17
CA VAL A 148 -10.06 -10.08 5.90
C VAL A 148 -9.20 -10.92 6.84
N LEU A 149 -9.81 -11.77 7.66
CA LEU A 149 -9.11 -12.66 8.59
C LEU A 149 -8.16 -13.60 7.83
N LYS A 150 -8.62 -14.19 6.73
CA LYS A 150 -7.77 -15.03 5.88
C LYS A 150 -6.56 -14.27 5.32
N ALA A 151 -6.74 -13.02 4.89
CA ALA A 151 -5.62 -12.22 4.40
C ALA A 151 -4.59 -11.91 5.51
N ILE A 152 -5.05 -11.76 6.76
CA ILE A 152 -4.18 -11.58 7.92
C ILE A 152 -3.41 -12.87 8.23
N ASP A 153 -4.10 -14.01 8.26
CA ASP A 153 -3.51 -15.32 8.56
C ASP A 153 -2.48 -15.75 7.51
N ASP A 154 -2.75 -15.47 6.23
CA ASP A 154 -1.86 -15.79 5.11
C ASP A 154 -0.68 -14.78 4.96
N ALA A 155 -0.56 -13.78 5.85
CA ALA A 155 0.46 -12.75 5.72
C ALA A 155 1.88 -13.30 5.93
N CYS A 156 2.74 -13.06 4.94
CA CYS A 156 4.12 -13.55 4.91
C CYS A 156 5.09 -12.50 4.33
N GLU A 157 6.40 -12.80 4.38
CA GLU A 157 7.43 -11.93 3.81
C GLU A 157 7.50 -12.06 2.28
N ASP A 158 7.42 -13.27 1.74
CA ASP A 158 7.48 -13.52 0.28
C ASP A 158 6.07 -13.69 -0.32
N PHE A 159 5.24 -12.67 -0.17
CA PHE A 159 3.86 -12.65 -0.66
C PHE A 159 3.78 -12.60 -2.20
N GLU A 160 2.66 -13.02 -2.76
CA GLU A 160 2.40 -12.94 -4.20
C GLU A 160 2.14 -11.49 -4.66
N GLU A 161 2.51 -11.19 -5.91
CA GLU A 161 2.25 -9.91 -6.58
C GLU A 161 1.34 -10.11 -7.79
N GLY A 162 0.77 -9.01 -8.29
CA GLY A 162 -0.05 -9.00 -9.49
C GLY A 162 -1.54 -9.14 -9.20
N ASP A 163 -2.16 -10.13 -9.79
CA ASP A 163 -3.61 -10.37 -9.80
C ASP A 163 -4.09 -11.10 -8.54
N VAL A 164 -3.84 -10.50 -7.37
CA VAL A 164 -4.12 -11.07 -6.04
C VAL A 164 -4.76 -10.05 -5.10
N GLY A 165 -5.51 -10.53 -4.14
CA GLY A 165 -6.11 -9.71 -3.09
C GLY A 165 -6.89 -8.51 -3.63
N GLY A 166 -6.68 -7.34 -3.03
CA GLY A 166 -7.26 -6.07 -3.47
C GLY A 166 -6.89 -5.68 -4.91
N GLY A 167 -5.80 -6.24 -5.47
CA GLY A 167 -5.36 -5.99 -6.84
C GLY A 167 -6.09 -6.81 -7.91
N THR A 168 -6.95 -7.75 -7.53
CA THR A 168 -7.54 -8.74 -8.46
C THR A 168 -8.34 -8.12 -9.60
N GLY A 169 -9.17 -7.12 -9.34
CA GLY A 169 -9.98 -6.46 -10.38
C GLY A 169 -9.35 -5.22 -11.01
N MET A 170 -8.07 -4.93 -10.75
CA MET A 170 -7.44 -3.67 -11.11
C MET A 170 -6.83 -3.66 -12.52
N LYS A 171 -6.78 -2.47 -13.13
CA LYS A 171 -6.14 -2.20 -14.41
C LYS A 171 -5.05 -1.15 -14.24
N CYS A 172 -3.96 -1.26 -15.01
CA CYS A 172 -2.89 -0.28 -15.00
C CYS A 172 -2.38 -0.04 -16.41
N HIS A 173 -2.40 1.21 -16.86
CA HIS A 173 -2.04 1.61 -18.23
C HIS A 173 -2.74 0.77 -19.32
N GLY A 174 -4.01 0.43 -19.11
CA GLY A 174 -4.78 -0.41 -20.04
C GLY A 174 -4.51 -1.92 -19.94
N PHE A 175 -3.51 -2.34 -19.18
CA PHE A 175 -3.21 -3.74 -18.90
C PHE A 175 -3.84 -4.22 -17.60
N LYS A 176 -3.76 -5.53 -17.31
CA LYS A 176 -4.11 -6.07 -16.01
C LYS A 176 -3.19 -5.45 -14.94
N GLY A 177 -3.78 -4.70 -14.03
CA GLY A 177 -3.12 -4.13 -12.86
C GLY A 177 -3.00 -5.13 -11.70
N GLY A 178 -2.77 -4.63 -10.50
CA GLY A 178 -2.70 -5.48 -9.31
C GLY A 178 -1.84 -4.92 -8.19
N ILE A 179 -1.35 -5.83 -7.36
CA ILE A 179 -0.39 -5.52 -6.30
C ILE A 179 1.02 -5.59 -6.87
N GLY A 180 1.81 -4.55 -6.61
CA GLY A 180 3.23 -4.52 -6.94
C GLY A 180 4.06 -4.06 -5.75
N SER A 181 5.32 -4.47 -5.69
CA SER A 181 6.18 -4.08 -4.60
C SER A 181 7.64 -3.94 -5.02
N SER A 182 8.40 -3.16 -4.26
CA SER A 182 9.85 -3.03 -4.44
C SER A 182 10.51 -2.51 -3.16
N SER A 183 11.79 -2.79 -2.99
CA SER A 183 12.60 -2.24 -1.90
C SER A 183 13.93 -1.68 -2.36
N ARG A 184 14.53 -0.81 -1.55
CA ARG A 184 15.90 -0.33 -1.73
C ARG A 184 16.60 -0.23 -0.39
N ILE A 185 17.88 -0.60 -0.39
CA ILE A 185 18.78 -0.42 0.74
C ILE A 185 19.54 0.89 0.56
N ILE A 186 19.55 1.70 1.62
CA ILE A 186 20.17 3.03 1.66
C ILE A 186 21.17 3.05 2.80
N ASN A 187 22.44 3.39 2.51
CA ASN A 187 23.42 3.61 3.55
C ASN A 187 23.37 5.07 4.05
N LEU A 188 23.12 5.25 5.34
CA LEU A 188 23.13 6.55 5.99
C LEU A 188 24.08 6.49 7.19
N GLY A 189 25.13 7.29 7.13
CA GLY A 189 26.11 7.37 8.23
C GLY A 189 26.80 6.03 8.55
N GLY A 190 27.01 5.15 7.57
CA GLY A 190 27.63 3.85 7.74
C GLY A 190 26.68 2.72 8.19
N LYS A 191 25.39 3.01 8.33
CA LYS A 191 24.36 2.02 8.64
C LYS A 191 23.41 1.85 7.46
N ASP A 192 23.10 0.61 7.11
CA ASP A 192 22.14 0.28 6.08
C ASP A 192 20.71 0.33 6.64
N TYR A 193 19.83 0.92 5.87
CA TYR A 193 18.41 1.01 6.12
C TYR A 193 17.63 0.57 4.88
N THR A 194 16.41 0.12 5.09
CA THR A 194 15.52 -0.33 4.03
C THR A 194 14.36 0.64 3.85
N ILE A 195 14.04 0.95 2.59
CA ILE A 195 12.76 1.54 2.20
C ILE A 195 12.06 0.53 1.31
N GLY A 196 10.85 0.15 1.69
CA GLY A 196 9.98 -0.73 0.93
C GLY A 196 8.70 -0.02 0.50
N VAL A 197 8.21 -0.36 -0.67
CA VAL A 197 6.99 0.22 -1.24
C VAL A 197 6.06 -0.90 -1.71
N LEU A 198 4.76 -0.76 -1.42
CA LEU A 198 3.69 -1.58 -1.99
C LEU A 198 2.71 -0.66 -2.71
N VAL A 199 2.26 -1.08 -3.88
CA VAL A 199 1.32 -0.33 -4.71
C VAL A 199 0.13 -1.20 -5.08
N GLN A 200 -1.09 -0.70 -4.89
CA GLN A 200 -2.29 -1.22 -5.56
C GLN A 200 -2.57 -0.32 -6.75
N THR A 201 -2.37 -0.86 -7.96
CA THR A 201 -2.39 -0.08 -9.19
C THR A 201 -3.73 -0.18 -9.91
N ASN A 202 -4.36 0.96 -10.17
CA ASN A 202 -5.57 1.05 -11.01
C ASN A 202 -5.59 2.41 -11.73
N HIS A 203 -4.52 2.72 -12.49
CA HIS A 203 -4.31 4.05 -13.06
C HIS A 203 -3.61 4.00 -14.40
N GLY A 204 -3.59 5.14 -15.09
CA GLY A 204 -2.80 5.41 -16.29
C GLY A 204 -3.44 4.95 -17.59
N ALA A 205 -3.22 5.74 -18.65
CA ALA A 205 -3.57 5.38 -20.04
C ALA A 205 -2.39 4.65 -20.70
N CYS A 206 -2.68 3.70 -21.60
CA CYS A 206 -1.65 2.92 -22.28
C CYS A 206 -0.74 3.81 -23.12
N GLU A 207 -1.29 4.79 -23.85
CA GLU A 207 -0.50 5.67 -24.71
C GLU A 207 0.59 6.47 -23.99
N ASP A 208 0.38 6.73 -22.68
CA ASP A 208 1.30 7.50 -21.86
C ASP A 208 2.30 6.63 -21.11
N PHE A 209 2.12 5.32 -21.15
CA PHE A 209 2.97 4.38 -20.41
C PHE A 209 4.46 4.54 -20.76
N ARG A 210 5.26 4.60 -19.70
CA ARG A 210 6.73 4.75 -19.79
C ARG A 210 7.43 3.74 -18.90
N ILE A 211 8.54 3.23 -19.40
CA ILE A 211 9.50 2.44 -18.63
C ILE A 211 10.85 3.11 -18.76
N ASP A 212 11.48 3.44 -17.64
CA ASP A 212 12.78 4.13 -17.58
C ASP A 212 12.86 5.37 -18.48
N GLY A 213 11.79 6.17 -18.46
CA GLY A 213 11.65 7.40 -19.27
C GLY A 213 11.29 7.19 -20.73
N LYS A 214 11.32 5.98 -21.25
CA LYS A 214 10.97 5.67 -22.66
C LYS A 214 9.46 5.51 -22.81
N LYS A 215 8.85 6.28 -23.70
CA LYS A 215 7.43 6.21 -24.07
C LYS A 215 7.20 4.96 -24.94
N ILE A 216 6.71 3.90 -24.33
CA ILE A 216 6.50 2.61 -25.03
C ILE A 216 5.02 2.36 -25.33
N GLY A 217 4.10 3.03 -24.65
CA GLY A 217 2.67 2.77 -24.74
C GLY A 217 2.08 2.95 -26.12
N LYS A 218 2.47 4.02 -26.84
CA LYS A 218 2.01 4.22 -28.23
C LYS A 218 2.40 3.06 -29.17
N LYS A 219 3.65 2.62 -29.06
CA LYS A 219 4.12 1.49 -29.86
C LYS A 219 3.35 0.21 -29.57
N ILE A 220 3.06 -0.05 -28.29
CA ILE A 220 2.26 -1.21 -27.89
C ILE A 220 0.86 -1.14 -28.50
N LEU A 221 0.20 0.03 -28.49
CA LEU A 221 -1.11 0.22 -29.11
C LEU A 221 -1.09 0.03 -30.62
N GLU A 222 -0.06 0.55 -31.29
CA GLU A 222 0.15 0.35 -32.73
C GLU A 222 0.34 -1.14 -33.06
N ASP A 223 1.20 -1.84 -32.30
CA ASP A 223 1.48 -3.27 -32.49
C ASP A 223 0.24 -4.16 -32.22
N MET A 224 -0.69 -3.70 -31.35
CA MET A 224 -1.93 -4.41 -31.00
C MET A 224 -3.15 -3.99 -31.83
N GLU A 225 -3.00 -3.02 -32.75
CA GLU A 225 -4.12 -2.40 -33.50
C GLU A 225 -5.26 -1.92 -32.56
N ALA A 226 -4.91 -1.46 -31.36
CA ALA A 226 -5.86 -1.08 -30.31
C ALA A 226 -6.01 0.44 -30.17
N SER A 227 -7.18 0.88 -29.71
CA SER A 227 -7.45 2.27 -29.37
C SER A 227 -7.23 2.55 -27.88
N THR A 228 -6.83 3.78 -27.55
CA THR A 228 -6.69 4.23 -26.17
C THR A 228 -8.05 4.40 -25.50
N LEU A 229 -8.19 3.88 -24.29
CA LEU A 229 -9.28 4.21 -23.38
C LEU A 229 -8.84 5.41 -22.51
N SER A 230 -9.79 6.31 -22.21
CA SER A 230 -9.52 7.46 -21.34
C SER A 230 -9.05 7.00 -19.97
N GLU A 231 -8.09 7.72 -19.40
CA GLU A 231 -7.62 7.47 -18.04
C GLU A 231 -8.75 7.70 -17.04
N LYS A 232 -9.10 6.63 -16.32
CA LYS A 232 -9.95 6.67 -15.12
C LYS A 232 -9.28 5.75 -14.13
N GLY A 233 -9.00 6.23 -12.93
CA GLY A 233 -8.35 5.31 -12.02
C GLY A 233 -8.05 5.88 -10.66
N SER A 234 -7.27 5.12 -9.94
CA SER A 234 -6.80 5.42 -8.60
C SER A 234 -5.53 4.64 -8.33
N VAL A 235 -4.73 5.08 -7.38
CA VAL A 235 -3.56 4.35 -6.94
C VAL A 235 -3.36 4.52 -5.44
N ILE A 236 -3.09 3.41 -4.78
CA ILE A 236 -2.70 3.40 -3.38
C ILE A 236 -1.23 3.06 -3.29
N VAL A 237 -0.48 3.84 -2.51
CA VAL A 237 0.93 3.57 -2.25
C VAL A 237 1.19 3.53 -0.75
N ILE A 238 1.80 2.44 -0.30
CA ILE A 238 2.24 2.26 1.08
C ILE A 238 3.77 2.22 1.07
N VAL A 239 4.37 3.05 1.91
CA VAL A 239 5.83 3.11 2.10
C VAL A 239 6.15 2.69 3.53
N ALA A 240 7.01 1.68 3.67
CA ALA A 240 7.57 1.27 4.94
C ALA A 240 9.07 1.58 4.99
N THR A 241 9.59 1.88 6.17
CA THR A 241 11.04 2.02 6.37
C THR A 241 11.43 1.71 7.81
N ASP A 242 12.66 1.26 8.01
CA ASP A 242 13.33 1.15 9.32
C ASP A 242 14.23 2.36 9.64
N ILE A 243 14.20 3.40 8.80
CA ILE A 243 14.82 4.69 9.13
C ILE A 243 14.01 5.37 10.23
N PRO A 244 14.63 5.84 11.34
CA PRO A 244 13.92 6.56 12.39
C PRO A 244 13.47 7.95 11.90
N MET A 245 12.25 8.01 11.38
CA MET A 245 11.67 9.21 10.81
C MET A 245 10.46 9.67 11.61
N SER A 246 10.30 10.97 11.78
CA SER A 246 9.07 11.57 12.26
C SER A 246 7.98 11.59 11.18
N SER A 247 6.71 11.73 11.59
CA SER A 247 5.56 11.87 10.69
C SER A 247 5.79 12.97 9.63
N ARG A 248 6.34 14.11 10.02
CA ARG A 248 6.68 15.20 9.09
C ARG A 248 7.69 14.76 8.01
N GLN A 249 8.71 13.97 8.36
CA GLN A 249 9.70 13.46 7.42
C GLN A 249 9.09 12.41 6.49
N LEU A 250 8.27 11.49 7.03
CA LEU A 250 7.51 10.52 6.26
C LEU A 250 6.57 11.20 5.25
N LYS A 251 5.86 12.26 5.66
CA LYS A 251 5.01 13.05 4.76
C LYS A 251 5.80 13.68 3.61
N ARG A 252 7.07 14.06 3.84
CA ARG A 252 7.95 14.55 2.77
C ARG A 252 8.34 13.45 1.77
N ILE A 253 8.46 12.20 2.21
CA ILE A 253 8.68 11.06 1.31
C ILE A 253 7.43 10.85 0.45
N LEU A 254 6.24 10.84 1.06
CA LEU A 254 4.99 10.63 0.34
C LEU A 254 4.76 11.65 -0.79
N LYS A 255 5.15 12.91 -0.58
CA LYS A 255 5.09 13.93 -1.64
C LYS A 255 5.98 13.65 -2.85
N ARG A 256 6.85 12.65 -2.81
CA ARG A 256 7.71 12.23 -3.93
C ARG A 256 7.18 11.01 -4.68
N VAL A 257 6.16 10.37 -4.13
CA VAL A 257 5.47 9.25 -4.79
C VAL A 257 4.91 9.70 -6.14
N ASP A 258 4.34 10.91 -6.19
CA ASP A 258 3.81 11.52 -7.43
C ASP A 258 4.86 11.57 -8.54
N VAL A 259 6.09 11.94 -8.21
CA VAL A 259 7.20 11.95 -9.19
C VAL A 259 7.42 10.56 -9.81
N GLY A 260 7.27 9.50 -9.01
CA GLY A 260 7.35 8.11 -9.48
C GLY A 260 6.21 7.77 -10.45
N LEU A 261 5.00 8.17 -10.13
CA LEU A 261 3.81 7.95 -10.94
C LEU A 261 3.90 8.70 -12.27
N ILE A 262 4.30 9.98 -12.25
CA ILE A 262 4.52 10.80 -13.46
C ILE A 262 5.60 10.19 -14.36
N ARG A 263 6.70 9.70 -13.79
CA ARG A 263 7.76 9.03 -14.55
C ARG A 263 7.30 7.75 -15.25
N ASN A 264 6.25 7.14 -14.74
CA ASN A 264 5.59 5.97 -15.34
C ASN A 264 4.56 6.34 -16.41
N GLY A 265 4.23 7.63 -16.51
CA GLY A 265 3.25 8.15 -17.46
C GLY A 265 1.83 8.23 -16.88
N SER A 266 1.69 8.18 -15.55
CA SER A 266 0.40 8.44 -14.90
C SER A 266 0.25 9.93 -14.62
N TYR A 267 -0.92 10.45 -14.92
CA TYR A 267 -1.32 11.82 -14.59
C TYR A 267 -2.43 11.75 -13.55
N THR A 268 -2.39 12.65 -12.58
CA THR A 268 -3.46 12.80 -11.60
C THR A 268 -4.65 13.47 -12.27
N THR A 269 -5.64 12.69 -12.69
CA THR A 269 -6.84 13.20 -13.34
C THR A 269 -7.90 13.60 -12.31
N HIS A 270 -8.86 14.47 -12.70
CA HIS A 270 -9.89 14.96 -11.78
C HIS A 270 -10.68 13.84 -11.06
N GLY A 271 -10.95 12.74 -11.73
CA GLY A 271 -11.74 11.62 -11.21
C GLY A 271 -10.93 10.49 -10.57
N SER A 272 -9.63 10.67 -10.35
CA SER A 272 -8.76 9.66 -9.75
C SER A 272 -8.59 9.85 -8.23
N GLY A 273 -8.22 8.79 -7.54
CA GLY A 273 -7.92 8.79 -6.11
C GLY A 273 -6.50 8.33 -5.84
N GLU A 274 -5.61 9.26 -5.53
CA GLU A 274 -4.23 8.98 -5.16
C GLU A 274 -4.05 9.18 -3.66
N VAL A 275 -3.96 8.07 -2.92
CA VAL A 275 -3.85 8.07 -1.46
C VAL A 275 -2.64 7.27 -1.03
N PHE A 276 -1.82 7.88 -0.18
CA PHE A 276 -0.54 7.32 0.23
C PHE A 276 -0.42 7.29 1.75
N ILE A 277 0.16 6.21 2.29
CA ILE A 277 0.55 6.09 3.71
C ILE A 277 2.03 5.73 3.78
N ALA A 278 2.75 6.34 4.72
CA ALA A 278 4.10 5.92 5.09
C ALA A 278 4.16 5.63 6.58
N PHE A 279 4.97 4.65 6.98
CA PHE A 279 5.26 4.38 8.38
C PHE A 279 6.72 3.96 8.59
N SER A 280 7.21 4.18 9.82
CA SER A 280 8.55 3.76 10.24
C SER A 280 8.43 2.69 11.32
N THR A 281 9.15 1.56 11.15
CA THR A 281 9.23 0.50 12.15
C THR A 281 10.27 0.77 13.23
N ALA A 282 11.07 1.84 13.09
CA ALA A 282 12.13 2.19 14.04
C ALA A 282 11.61 2.92 15.28
N ASN A 283 10.57 3.75 15.11
CA ASN A 283 10.01 4.56 16.18
C ASN A 283 8.68 3.94 16.63
N VAL A 284 8.71 3.28 17.78
CA VAL A 284 7.55 2.61 18.38
C VAL A 284 7.13 3.39 19.62
N HIS A 285 5.84 3.65 19.74
CA HIS A 285 5.21 4.34 20.88
C HIS A 285 4.40 3.32 21.70
N PRO A 286 4.96 2.76 22.80
CA PRO A 286 4.25 1.80 23.63
C PRO A 286 3.06 2.46 24.36
N LYS A 287 1.98 1.69 24.54
CA LYS A 287 0.84 2.12 25.34
C LYS A 287 1.27 2.43 26.78
N GLY A 288 0.86 3.58 27.31
CA GLY A 288 1.14 4.00 28.68
C GLY A 288 2.34 4.94 28.83
N GLU A 289 3.13 5.16 27.78
CA GLU A 289 4.03 6.31 27.78
C GLU A 289 3.20 7.58 27.60
N PRO A 290 3.47 8.64 28.40
CA PRO A 290 2.76 9.91 28.24
C PRO A 290 3.01 10.44 26.83
N GLU A 291 1.95 10.70 26.05
CA GLU A 291 2.03 11.24 24.70
C GLU A 291 2.82 12.55 24.60
N PHE A 292 3.01 13.23 25.73
CA PHE A 292 3.72 14.51 25.85
C PHE A 292 5.24 14.41 26.08
N TYR A 293 5.79 13.20 26.29
CA TYR A 293 7.20 13.01 26.68
C TYR A 293 7.97 12.01 25.83
N THR A 294 7.45 11.59 24.70
CA THR A 294 8.30 10.93 23.73
C THR A 294 9.33 11.95 23.27
N GLY A 295 10.51 11.89 23.85
CA GLY A 295 11.63 12.71 23.43
C GLY A 295 11.72 12.62 21.93
N ILE A 296 11.89 13.74 21.26
CA ILE A 296 12.05 13.79 19.80
C ILE A 296 12.98 12.66 19.42
N PRO A 297 12.52 11.67 18.66
CA PRO A 297 13.37 10.58 18.19
C PRO A 297 14.57 11.25 17.54
N HIS A 298 15.77 10.80 17.87
CA HIS A 298 16.99 11.46 17.44
C HIS A 298 16.93 11.66 15.94
N ALA A 299 16.76 12.90 15.53
CA ALA A 299 16.69 13.28 14.14
C ALA A 299 17.94 12.76 13.45
N VAL A 300 17.74 11.96 12.42
CA VAL A 300 18.79 11.75 11.42
C VAL A 300 19.25 13.12 11.00
N PRO A 301 20.55 13.44 11.01
CA PRO A 301 21.03 14.75 10.57
C PRO A 301 20.40 15.10 9.23
N GLN A 302 19.94 16.32 9.12
CA GLN A 302 19.40 16.81 7.84
C GLN A 302 20.56 16.81 6.84
N VAL A 303 20.52 15.92 5.87
CA VAL A 303 21.33 15.94 4.67
C VAL A 303 20.65 16.83 3.63
#